data_0916c4230759d0713f64148ea236058f
#
_entry.id   0916c4230759d0713f64148ea236058f
#
_cell.length_a   1.000
_cell.length_b   1.000
_cell.length_c   1.000
_cell.angle_alpha   90.00
_cell.angle_beta   90.00
_cell.angle_gamma   90.00
#
_symmetry.space_group_name_H-M   'P 1'
#
loop_
_entity.id
_entity.type
_entity.pdbx_description
1 polymer ?
#
loop_
_entity_poly.entity_id
_entity_poly.type
_entity_poly.pdbx_seq_one_letter_code
_entity_poly.pdbx_strand_id
1 'polypeptide(L)'
;MEEKKNILTYEGLKKYEEELQELKVVKRQEVAQKIKEAREQGDLSENAEYDAAKDEQRDIEARIEELEKILKNAEVVVEEEVDLEKINIGCRVRVLDVEYNEECEYKIVGSTEANSLKGKISNESPVGKALIGAKVGETVSVETQAGVFQYKVLEIQRSN
;
A
#
# COMPACT_ATOMS: atom_id res chain seq x y z
N MET A 1 5.73 6.28 -23.49
CA MET A 1 5.10 5.26 -22.64
C MET A 1 4.27 5.93 -21.55
N GLU A 2 3.04 5.53 -21.46
CA GLU A 2 2.19 6.02 -20.37
C GLU A 2 2.58 5.31 -19.09
N GLU A 3 2.80 6.06 -18.03
CA GLU A 3 3.05 5.49 -16.73
C GLU A 3 1.73 4.98 -16.14
N LYS A 4 1.78 3.82 -15.52
CA LYS A 4 0.63 3.25 -14.86
C LYS A 4 0.25 4.08 -13.64
N LYS A 5 -1.02 4.46 -13.53
CA LYS A 5 -1.51 5.19 -12.37
C LYS A 5 -1.59 4.29 -11.15
N ASN A 6 -1.18 4.80 -10.02
CA ASN A 6 -1.34 4.14 -8.72
C ASN A 6 -2.72 4.47 -8.16
N ILE A 7 -3.53 3.43 -7.94
CA ILE A 7 -4.86 3.63 -7.40
C ILE A 7 -4.76 3.59 -5.88
N LEU A 8 -5.22 4.66 -5.23
CA LEU A 8 -5.15 4.81 -3.77
C LEU A 8 -6.52 5.11 -3.18
N THR A 9 -6.72 4.67 -1.95
CA THR A 9 -7.83 5.16 -1.14
C THR A 9 -7.46 6.55 -0.63
N TYR A 10 -8.44 7.33 -0.23
CA TYR A 10 -8.19 8.64 0.39
C TYR A 10 -7.30 8.52 1.63
N GLU A 11 -7.55 7.51 2.44
CA GLU A 11 -6.75 7.22 3.63
C GLU A 11 -5.30 6.92 3.29
N GLY A 12 -5.06 6.09 2.26
CA GLY A 12 -3.72 5.76 1.80
C GLY A 12 -2.99 6.97 1.23
N LEU A 13 -3.68 7.80 0.44
CA LEU A 13 -3.13 9.04 -0.07
C LEU A 13 -2.65 9.95 1.06
N LYS A 14 -3.50 10.13 2.06
CA LYS A 14 -3.18 10.97 3.22
C LYS A 14 -1.98 10.45 3.99
N LYS A 15 -1.88 9.15 4.20
CA LYS A 15 -0.74 8.52 4.88
C LYS A 15 0.57 8.78 4.14
N TYR A 16 0.56 8.64 2.81
CA TYR A 16 1.75 8.88 2.02
C TYR A 16 2.15 10.35 2.01
N GLU A 17 1.20 11.26 1.96
CA GLU A 17 1.47 12.70 2.04
C GLU A 17 2.08 13.07 3.39
N GLU A 18 1.56 12.52 4.49
CA GLU A 18 2.09 12.74 5.83
C GLU A 18 3.50 12.18 5.99
N GLU A 19 3.74 10.97 5.48
CA GLU A 19 5.08 10.36 5.50
C GLU A 19 6.07 11.20 4.70
N LEU A 20 5.68 11.65 3.52
CA LEU A 20 6.54 12.47 2.67
C LEU A 20 6.91 13.78 3.36
N GLN A 21 5.94 14.44 3.99
CA GLN A 21 6.21 15.68 4.72
C GLN A 21 7.13 15.46 5.91
N GLU A 22 6.92 14.39 6.68
CA GLU A 22 7.79 14.00 7.79
C GLU A 22 9.23 13.80 7.33
N LEU A 23 9.43 13.08 6.23
CA LEU A 23 10.75 12.86 5.68
C LEU A 23 11.43 14.14 5.22
N LYS A 24 10.70 15.00 4.53
CA LYS A 24 11.25 16.27 4.00
C LYS A 24 11.55 17.31 5.09
N VAL A 25 10.63 17.44 6.04
CA VAL A 25 10.72 18.50 7.05
C VAL A 25 11.54 18.09 8.26
N VAL A 26 11.32 16.87 8.75
CA VAL A 26 11.93 16.41 10.01
C VAL A 26 13.16 15.54 9.78
N LYS A 27 13.01 14.44 9.02
CA LYS A 27 14.09 13.46 8.88
C LYS A 27 15.30 13.99 8.14
N ARG A 28 15.10 14.79 7.10
CA ARG A 28 16.22 15.43 6.40
C ARG A 28 17.06 16.30 7.32
N GLN A 29 16.39 17.09 8.17
CA GLN A 29 17.10 17.97 9.11
C GLN A 29 17.83 17.18 10.18
N GLU A 30 17.20 16.14 10.72
CA GLU A 30 17.82 15.27 11.73
C GLU A 30 19.09 14.62 11.20
N VAL A 31 19.03 14.05 9.98
CA VAL A 31 20.19 13.36 9.41
C VAL A 31 21.27 14.34 8.99
N ALA A 32 20.90 15.53 8.50
CA ALA A 32 21.88 16.58 8.18
C ALA A 32 22.65 17.00 9.44
N GLN A 33 21.97 17.09 10.58
CA GLN A 33 22.60 17.40 11.85
C GLN A 33 23.55 16.28 12.29
N LYS A 34 23.15 15.02 12.13
CA LYS A 34 24.00 13.86 12.43
C LYS A 34 25.28 13.87 11.60
N ILE A 35 25.15 14.20 10.31
CA ILE A 35 26.32 14.29 9.40
C ILE A 35 27.25 15.40 9.85
N LYS A 36 26.70 16.57 10.20
CA LYS A 36 27.50 17.69 10.69
C LYS A 36 28.26 17.34 11.95
N GLU A 37 27.57 16.71 12.93
CA GLU A 37 28.20 16.30 14.18
C GLU A 37 29.30 15.25 13.96
N ALA A 38 29.06 14.29 13.07
CA ALA A 38 30.04 13.29 12.72
C ALA A 38 31.30 13.88 12.08
N ARG A 39 31.14 14.90 11.23
CA ARG A 39 32.27 15.62 10.62
C ARG A 39 33.10 16.35 11.67
N GLU A 40 32.44 16.94 12.65
CA GLU A 40 33.12 17.68 13.73
C GLU A 40 33.95 16.76 14.63
N GLN A 41 33.70 15.45 14.63
CA GLN A 41 34.43 14.49 15.45
C GLN A 41 35.79 14.03 14.83
N GLY A 42 36.10 14.46 13.62
CA GLY A 42 37.45 14.26 13.08
C GLY A 42 37.54 13.44 11.81
N ASP A 43 38.37 12.37 11.81
CA ASP A 43 38.73 11.60 10.62
C ASP A 43 37.54 10.90 9.98
N LEU A 44 37.11 11.36 8.81
CA LEU A 44 35.98 10.82 8.06
C LEU A 44 36.27 9.43 7.47
N SER A 45 37.52 9.04 7.29
CA SER A 45 37.86 7.76 6.69
C SER A 45 37.59 6.56 7.62
N GLU A 46 37.55 6.81 8.92
CA GLU A 46 37.32 5.77 9.93
C GLU A 46 36.10 6.08 10.83
N ASN A 47 35.28 7.04 10.41
CA ASN A 47 34.15 7.49 11.21
C ASN A 47 32.89 6.70 10.88
N ALA A 48 32.60 5.67 11.68
CA ALA A 48 31.42 4.82 11.51
C ALA A 48 30.10 5.60 11.67
N GLU A 49 30.08 6.63 12.51
CA GLU A 49 28.90 7.48 12.69
C GLU A 49 28.60 8.29 11.43
N TYR A 50 29.66 8.78 10.77
CA TYR A 50 29.50 9.51 9.51
C TYR A 50 28.96 8.59 8.42
N ASP A 51 29.52 7.39 8.29
CA ASP A 51 29.06 6.42 7.29
C ASP A 51 27.61 6.01 7.54
N ALA A 52 27.22 5.76 8.80
CA ALA A 52 25.85 5.43 9.16
C ALA A 52 24.87 6.56 8.82
N ALA A 53 25.26 7.80 9.10
CA ALA A 53 24.44 8.98 8.81
C ALA A 53 24.28 9.19 7.30
N LYS A 54 25.33 8.93 6.51
CA LYS A 54 25.26 9.02 5.04
C LYS A 54 24.36 7.93 4.47
N ASP A 55 24.40 6.73 5.03
CA ASP A 55 23.49 5.64 4.63
C ASP A 55 22.05 5.99 4.95
N GLU A 56 21.79 6.53 6.14
CA GLU A 56 20.46 6.99 6.54
C GLU A 56 19.94 8.07 5.60
N GLN A 57 20.80 9.04 5.23
CA GLN A 57 20.46 10.09 4.28
C GLN A 57 20.03 9.50 2.94
N ARG A 58 20.79 8.53 2.45
CA ARG A 58 20.49 7.85 1.18
C ARG A 58 19.14 7.17 1.22
N ASP A 59 18.83 6.46 2.31
CA ASP A 59 17.56 5.77 2.49
C ASP A 59 16.39 6.75 2.53
N ILE A 60 16.56 7.88 3.24
CA ILE A 60 15.55 8.93 3.31
C ILE A 60 15.26 9.51 1.92
N GLU A 61 16.31 9.84 1.16
CA GLU A 61 16.15 10.42 -0.18
C GLU A 61 15.52 9.43 -1.16
N ALA A 62 15.87 8.15 -1.06
CA ALA A 62 15.26 7.11 -1.88
C ALA A 62 13.75 6.96 -1.58
N ARG A 63 13.38 7.01 -0.30
CA ARG A 63 11.98 6.91 0.09
C ARG A 63 11.18 8.15 -0.35
N ILE A 64 11.78 9.34 -0.26
CA ILE A 64 11.14 10.58 -0.73
C ILE A 64 10.85 10.47 -2.24
N GLU A 65 11.82 10.03 -3.02
CA GLU A 65 11.65 9.86 -4.47
C GLU A 65 10.54 8.86 -4.78
N GLU A 66 10.50 7.73 -4.08
CA GLU A 66 9.46 6.72 -4.24
C GLU A 66 8.08 7.28 -3.94
N LEU A 67 7.93 8.00 -2.81
CA LEU A 67 6.65 8.61 -2.44
C LEU A 67 6.21 9.69 -3.42
N GLU A 68 7.13 10.51 -3.90
CA GLU A 68 6.82 11.53 -4.90
C GLU A 68 6.31 10.90 -6.20
N LYS A 69 6.90 9.77 -6.60
CA LYS A 69 6.43 9.01 -7.76
C LYS A 69 5.02 8.45 -7.56
N ILE A 70 4.79 7.84 -6.40
CA ILE A 70 3.48 7.28 -6.06
C ILE A 70 2.40 8.36 -6.11
N LEU A 71 2.67 9.50 -5.47
CA LEU A 71 1.71 10.60 -5.37
C LEU A 71 1.49 11.33 -6.71
N LYS A 72 2.52 11.45 -7.51
CA LYS A 72 2.42 12.07 -8.84
C LYS A 72 1.47 11.30 -9.76
N ASN A 73 1.50 9.97 -9.67
CA ASN A 73 0.69 9.09 -10.52
C ASN A 73 -0.53 8.54 -9.79
N ALA A 74 -0.92 9.16 -8.68
CA ALA A 74 -2.02 8.68 -7.86
C ALA A 74 -3.39 9.02 -8.48
N GLU A 75 -4.28 8.04 -8.42
CA GLU A 75 -5.70 8.21 -8.72
C GLU A 75 -6.45 7.80 -7.46
N VAL A 76 -7.22 8.74 -6.89
CA VAL A 76 -7.92 8.49 -5.64
C VAL A 76 -9.32 7.97 -5.92
N VAL A 77 -9.68 6.87 -5.28
CA VAL A 77 -11.04 6.33 -5.32
C VAL A 77 -11.86 7.13 -4.32
N VAL A 78 -12.87 7.83 -4.82
CA VAL A 78 -13.78 8.62 -3.99
C VAL A 78 -14.79 7.66 -3.37
N GLU A 79 -14.77 7.58 -2.05
CA GLU A 79 -15.61 6.65 -1.28
C GLU A 79 -17.10 6.80 -1.57
N GLU A 80 -17.56 8.03 -1.80
CA GLU A 80 -18.95 8.33 -2.10
C GLU A 80 -19.43 7.77 -3.43
N GLU A 81 -18.51 7.50 -4.35
CA GLU A 81 -18.80 6.96 -5.68
C GLU A 81 -18.71 5.44 -5.73
N VAL A 82 -18.37 4.80 -4.61
CA VAL A 82 -18.24 3.35 -4.56
C VAL A 82 -19.61 2.69 -4.67
N ASP A 83 -19.76 1.86 -5.70
CA ASP A 83 -20.97 1.07 -5.93
C ASP A 83 -20.92 -0.19 -5.05
N LEU A 84 -21.81 -0.29 -4.08
CA LEU A 84 -21.89 -1.43 -3.17
C LEU A 84 -22.58 -2.65 -3.78
N GLU A 85 -23.13 -2.53 -4.99
CA GLU A 85 -23.68 -3.71 -5.69
C GLU A 85 -22.59 -4.61 -6.24
N LYS A 86 -21.43 -4.05 -6.52
CA LYS A 86 -20.26 -4.77 -7.04
C LYS A 86 -19.03 -4.45 -6.21
N ILE A 87 -18.13 -5.41 -6.15
CA ILE A 87 -16.85 -5.20 -5.47
C ILE A 87 -15.97 -4.27 -6.31
N ASN A 88 -15.47 -3.21 -5.70
CA ASN A 88 -14.54 -2.25 -6.30
C ASN A 88 -13.38 -1.99 -5.34
N ILE A 89 -12.37 -1.28 -5.82
CA ILE A 89 -11.29 -0.81 -4.94
C ILE A 89 -11.88 0.12 -3.88
N GLY A 90 -11.46 -0.06 -2.64
CA GLY A 90 -11.97 0.68 -1.50
C GLY A 90 -13.08 -0.02 -0.75
N CYS A 91 -13.59 -1.13 -1.27
CA CYS A 91 -14.60 -1.92 -0.57
C CYS A 91 -13.98 -2.89 0.43
N ARG A 92 -14.71 -3.12 1.51
CA ARG A 92 -14.44 -4.23 2.43
C ARG A 92 -15.41 -5.34 2.08
N VAL A 93 -14.90 -6.55 1.87
CA VAL A 93 -15.73 -7.68 1.46
C VAL A 93 -15.58 -8.82 2.45
N ARG A 94 -16.68 -9.49 2.72
CA ARG A 94 -16.68 -10.74 3.49
C ARG A 94 -16.99 -11.86 2.51
N VAL A 95 -16.13 -12.86 2.48
CA VAL A 95 -16.24 -13.99 1.57
C VAL A 95 -16.17 -15.30 2.33
N LEU A 96 -16.78 -16.34 1.76
CA LEU A 96 -16.71 -17.70 2.28
C LEU A 96 -15.78 -18.52 1.39
N ASP A 97 -14.75 -19.10 2.01
CA ASP A 97 -13.93 -20.11 1.34
C ASP A 97 -14.77 -21.38 1.27
N VAL A 98 -15.22 -21.72 0.08
CA VAL A 98 -16.17 -22.82 -0.14
C VAL A 98 -15.56 -24.17 0.23
N GLU A 99 -14.28 -24.36 -0.03
CA GLU A 99 -13.60 -25.63 0.26
C GLU A 99 -13.48 -25.91 1.76
N TYR A 100 -13.06 -24.90 2.53
CA TYR A 100 -12.85 -25.05 3.97
C TYR A 100 -13.99 -24.55 4.83
N ASN A 101 -15.02 -23.98 4.19
CA ASN A 101 -16.19 -23.40 4.88
C ASN A 101 -15.77 -22.36 5.95
N GLU A 102 -14.79 -21.54 5.60
CA GLU A 102 -14.27 -20.48 6.46
C GLU A 102 -14.60 -19.10 5.90
N GLU A 103 -15.04 -18.20 6.78
CA GLU A 103 -15.27 -16.80 6.39
C GLU A 103 -13.99 -15.99 6.51
N CYS A 104 -13.74 -15.16 5.52
CA CYS A 104 -12.62 -14.23 5.49
C CYS A 104 -13.10 -12.83 5.15
N GLU A 105 -12.45 -11.84 5.72
CA GLU A 105 -12.74 -10.43 5.43
C GLU A 105 -11.52 -9.79 4.79
N TYR A 106 -11.73 -9.13 3.67
CA TYR A 106 -10.67 -8.45 2.93
C TYR A 106 -11.08 -7.03 2.56
N LYS A 107 -10.09 -6.14 2.55
CA LYS A 107 -10.24 -4.79 2.00
C LYS A 107 -9.50 -4.77 0.66
N ILE A 108 -10.18 -4.38 -0.40
CA ILE A 108 -9.58 -4.28 -1.73
C ILE A 108 -8.92 -2.91 -1.87
N VAL A 109 -7.62 -2.89 -2.10
CA VAL A 109 -6.83 -1.66 -2.18
C VAL A 109 -5.95 -1.66 -3.43
N GLY A 110 -5.33 -0.54 -3.74
CA GLY A 110 -4.31 -0.47 -4.78
C GLY A 110 -3.05 -1.22 -4.34
N SER A 111 -2.22 -1.63 -5.31
CA SER A 111 -1.03 -2.44 -5.04
C SER A 111 -0.05 -1.81 -4.05
N THR A 112 0.03 -0.47 -4.01
CA THR A 112 0.93 0.23 -3.10
C THR A 112 0.47 0.17 -1.63
N GLU A 113 -0.82 -0.06 -1.39
CA GLU A 113 -1.40 -0.14 -0.06
C GLU A 113 -1.57 -1.57 0.44
N ALA A 114 -1.32 -2.57 -0.41
CA ALA A 114 -1.58 -3.97 -0.08
C ALA A 114 -0.75 -4.46 1.11
N ASN A 115 -1.40 -5.17 2.01
CA ASN A 115 -0.77 -5.79 3.17
C ASN A 115 -1.61 -7.00 3.58
N SER A 116 -1.21 -8.19 3.16
CA SER A 116 -1.95 -9.42 3.40
C SER A 116 -2.13 -9.74 4.88
N LEU A 117 -1.18 -9.33 5.73
CA LEU A 117 -1.28 -9.56 7.18
C LEU A 117 -2.40 -8.75 7.82
N LYS A 118 -2.79 -7.62 7.21
CA LYS A 118 -3.88 -6.77 7.68
C LYS A 118 -5.17 -6.98 6.89
N GLY A 119 -5.22 -8.00 6.04
CA GLY A 119 -6.37 -8.27 5.20
C GLY A 119 -6.58 -7.30 4.05
N LYS A 120 -5.56 -6.50 3.72
CA LYS A 120 -5.60 -5.57 2.59
C LYS A 120 -5.00 -6.25 1.37
N ILE A 121 -5.84 -6.61 0.40
CA ILE A 121 -5.41 -7.30 -0.80
C ILE A 121 -5.43 -6.36 -2.01
N SER A 122 -4.44 -6.54 -2.87
CA SER A 122 -4.30 -5.73 -4.07
C SER A 122 -5.37 -6.09 -5.11
N ASN A 123 -5.88 -5.08 -5.80
CA ASN A 123 -6.73 -5.28 -6.97
C ASN A 123 -6.02 -6.06 -8.07
N GLU A 124 -4.70 -6.11 -8.05
CA GLU A 124 -3.89 -6.84 -9.03
C GLU A 124 -3.54 -8.26 -8.58
N SER A 125 -3.79 -8.61 -7.31
CA SER A 125 -3.57 -9.97 -6.81
C SER A 125 -4.59 -10.94 -7.41
N PRO A 126 -4.31 -12.26 -7.44
CA PRO A 126 -5.27 -13.24 -7.97
C PRO A 126 -6.64 -13.18 -7.29
N VAL A 127 -6.67 -13.06 -5.96
CA VAL A 127 -7.92 -12.94 -5.21
C VAL A 127 -8.63 -11.63 -5.52
N GLY A 128 -7.89 -10.52 -5.51
CA GLY A 128 -8.44 -9.20 -5.81
C GLY A 128 -9.03 -9.12 -7.21
N LYS A 129 -8.31 -9.62 -8.21
CA LYS A 129 -8.81 -9.65 -9.60
C LYS A 129 -10.09 -10.46 -9.74
N ALA A 130 -10.16 -11.59 -9.06
CA ALA A 130 -11.34 -12.46 -9.13
C ALA A 130 -12.55 -11.83 -8.45
N LEU A 131 -12.34 -11.09 -7.36
CA LEU A 131 -13.41 -10.47 -6.59
C LEU A 131 -13.96 -9.20 -7.21
N ILE A 132 -13.12 -8.39 -7.88
CA ILE A 132 -13.55 -7.13 -8.49
C ILE A 132 -14.65 -7.39 -9.53
N GLY A 133 -15.76 -6.66 -9.41
CA GLY A 133 -16.91 -6.80 -10.29
C GLY A 133 -17.91 -7.83 -9.83
N ALA A 134 -17.61 -8.63 -8.82
CA ALA A 134 -18.52 -9.64 -8.28
C ALA A 134 -19.60 -8.99 -7.41
N LYS A 135 -20.74 -9.66 -7.34
CA LYS A 135 -21.91 -9.24 -6.54
C LYS A 135 -22.11 -10.16 -5.36
N VAL A 136 -22.83 -9.68 -4.35
CA VAL A 136 -23.23 -10.52 -3.21
C VAL A 136 -23.97 -11.76 -3.71
N GLY A 137 -23.58 -12.92 -3.21
CA GLY A 137 -24.16 -14.22 -3.59
C GLY A 137 -23.43 -14.91 -4.73
N GLU A 138 -22.55 -14.20 -5.46
CA GLU A 138 -21.76 -14.83 -6.51
C GLU A 138 -20.58 -15.60 -5.94
N THR A 139 -20.24 -16.71 -6.60
CA THR A 139 -19.04 -17.49 -6.29
C THR A 139 -18.02 -17.24 -7.37
N VAL A 140 -16.81 -16.83 -7.00
CA VAL A 140 -15.72 -16.56 -7.92
C VAL A 140 -14.63 -17.61 -7.77
N SER A 141 -13.95 -17.93 -8.87
CA SER A 141 -12.81 -18.84 -8.90
C SER A 141 -11.52 -18.04 -8.91
N VAL A 142 -10.59 -18.38 -8.01
CA VAL A 142 -9.28 -17.76 -7.92
C VAL A 142 -8.24 -18.78 -8.34
N GLU A 143 -7.51 -18.49 -9.41
CA GLU A 143 -6.43 -19.34 -9.88
C GLU A 143 -5.11 -18.88 -9.25
N THR A 144 -4.44 -19.80 -8.56
CA THR A 144 -3.14 -19.56 -7.95
C THR A 144 -2.18 -20.69 -8.30
N GLN A 145 -0.91 -20.51 -7.99
CA GLN A 145 0.09 -21.57 -8.18
C GLN A 145 -0.21 -22.81 -7.32
N ALA A 146 -0.91 -22.61 -6.20
CA ALA A 146 -1.29 -23.72 -5.30
C ALA A 146 -2.57 -24.43 -5.75
N GLY A 147 -3.26 -23.95 -6.77
CA GLY A 147 -4.49 -24.52 -7.28
C GLY A 147 -5.60 -23.49 -7.48
N VAL A 148 -6.80 -23.98 -7.71
CA VAL A 148 -8.00 -23.14 -7.90
C VAL A 148 -8.81 -23.16 -6.61
N PHE A 149 -9.13 -21.98 -6.10
CA PHE A 149 -9.95 -21.80 -4.90
C PHE A 149 -11.24 -21.07 -5.29
N GLN A 150 -12.32 -21.38 -4.58
CA GLN A 150 -13.60 -20.72 -4.80
C GLN A 150 -14.02 -19.95 -3.57
N TYR A 151 -14.48 -18.71 -3.81
CA TYR A 151 -14.97 -17.83 -2.75
C TYR A 151 -16.37 -17.34 -3.10
N LYS A 152 -17.27 -17.43 -2.13
CA LYS A 152 -18.62 -16.89 -2.26
C LYS A 152 -18.68 -15.53 -1.58
N VAL A 153 -19.15 -14.52 -2.27
CA VAL A 153 -19.29 -13.17 -1.74
C VAL A 153 -20.49 -13.12 -0.80
N LEU A 154 -20.24 -12.85 0.48
CA LEU A 154 -21.29 -12.79 1.50
C LEU A 154 -21.79 -11.37 1.75
N GLU A 155 -20.89 -10.40 1.75
CA GLU A 155 -21.22 -9.01 2.05
C GLU A 155 -20.22 -8.06 1.44
N ILE A 156 -20.69 -6.91 0.98
CA ILE A 156 -19.86 -5.82 0.45
C ILE A 156 -20.17 -4.57 1.26
N GLN A 157 -19.14 -3.96 1.84
CA GLN A 157 -19.27 -2.75 2.66
C GLN A 157 -18.31 -1.67 2.18
N ARG A 158 -18.63 -0.41 2.50
CA ARG A 158 -17.67 0.67 2.33
C ARG A 158 -16.59 0.53 3.38
N SER A 159 -15.37 0.78 2.96
CA SER A 159 -14.26 0.85 3.89
C SER A 159 -14.26 2.23 4.56
N ASN A 160 -14.40 2.25 5.86
CA ASN A 160 -14.28 3.47 6.65
C ASN A 160 -12.88 3.57 7.26
#